data_6a07265e37a1453936487a8544b7e4ee
#
_entry.id   6a07265e37a1453936487a8544b7e4ee
#
_cell.length_a   1.000
_cell.length_b   1.000
_cell.length_c   1.000
_cell.angle_alpha   90.00
_cell.angle_beta   90.00
_cell.angle_gamma   90.00
#
_symmetry.space_group_name_H-M   'P 1'
#
loop_
_entity.id
_entity.type
_entity.pdbx_description
1 polymer ?
#
loop_
_entity_poly.entity_id
_entity_poly.type
_entity_poly.pdbx_seq_one_letter_code
_entity_poly.pdbx_strand_id
1 'polypeptide(L)'
;MTEHNRMPVRQVIVHGDCWPVTTAVAHLVRVFLPDSDCESTYRLPALLQQLRRKPEAILILCLRPREHLFLFYALRQVLPEHPVMV
;
A
#
# COMPACT_ATOMS: atom_id res chain seq x y z
N MET A 1 27.24 -0.03 -16.67
CA MET A 1 26.62 0.12 -16.70
C MET A 1 25.62 0.49 -15.86
N THR A 2 24.79 0.59 -16.05
CA THR A 2 23.92 1.29 -15.28
C THR A 2 22.83 0.54 -14.67
N GLU A 3 22.63 -0.68 -14.98
CA GLU A 3 21.62 -1.40 -14.35
C GLU A 3 21.89 -1.59 -12.92
N HIS A 4 23.08 -1.66 -12.52
CA HIS A 4 23.36 -1.82 -11.12
C HIS A 4 23.13 -0.53 -10.35
N ASN A 5 22.96 0.58 -11.05
CA ASN A 5 22.60 1.83 -10.41
C ASN A 5 21.10 2.03 -10.35
N ARG A 6 20.35 1.13 -10.95
CA ARG A 6 18.95 1.30 -10.99
C ARG A 6 18.35 1.06 -9.61
N MET A 7 17.50 1.96 -9.19
CA MET A 7 16.80 1.78 -7.94
C MET A 7 15.85 0.60 -8.03
N PRO A 8 15.72 -0.17 -6.97
CA PRO A 8 14.72 -1.23 -6.97
C PRO A 8 13.34 -0.63 -7.18
N VAL A 9 12.48 -1.38 -7.83
CA VAL A 9 11.10 -0.96 -8.02
C VAL A 9 10.44 -0.87 -6.65
N ARG A 10 9.83 0.28 -6.34
CA ARG A 10 9.12 0.45 -5.10
C ARG A 10 7.78 -0.25 -5.18
N GLN A 11 7.46 -0.98 -4.14
CA GLN A 11 6.18 -1.65 -4.06
C GLN A 11 5.26 -0.84 -3.20
N VAL A 12 4.09 -0.49 -3.75
CA VAL A 12 3.11 0.34 -3.07
C VAL A 12 1.77 -0.38 -3.09
N ILE A 13 1.12 -0.45 -1.95
CA ILE A 13 -0.21 -1.02 -1.85
C ILE A 13 -1.14 0.09 -1.39
N VAL A 14 -2.17 0.35 -2.18
CA VAL A 14 -3.20 1.34 -1.84
C VAL A 14 -4.44 0.57 -1.42
N HIS A 15 -4.87 0.78 -0.19
CA HIS A 15 -6.02 0.06 0.36
C HIS A 15 -7.10 1.04 0.77
N GLY A 16 -8.33 0.77 0.37
CA GLY A 16 -9.46 1.59 0.74
C GLY A 16 -10.76 0.88 0.45
N ASP A 17 -11.82 1.30 1.15
CA ASP A 17 -13.13 0.71 0.99
C ASP A 17 -13.96 1.41 -0.07
N CYS A 18 -13.49 2.54 -0.57
CA CYS A 18 -14.20 3.31 -1.60
C CYS A 18 -13.45 3.15 -2.91
N TRP A 19 -14.04 2.42 -3.85
CA TRP A 19 -13.37 2.11 -5.10
C TRP A 19 -12.92 3.36 -5.88
N PRO A 20 -13.77 4.39 -6.07
CA PRO A 20 -13.31 5.55 -6.84
C PRO A 20 -12.13 6.28 -6.20
N VAL A 21 -12.15 6.44 -4.89
CA VAL A 21 -11.07 7.14 -4.20
C VAL A 21 -9.80 6.32 -4.25
N THR A 22 -9.91 5.03 -3.95
CA THR A 22 -8.73 4.15 -3.93
C THR A 22 -8.10 4.08 -5.31
N THR A 23 -8.92 3.97 -6.35
CA THR A 23 -8.44 3.92 -7.72
C THR A 23 -7.76 5.22 -8.11
N ALA A 24 -8.33 6.36 -7.70
CA ALA A 24 -7.74 7.66 -8.00
C ALA A 24 -6.38 7.81 -7.33
N VAL A 25 -6.26 7.40 -6.08
CA VAL A 25 -4.99 7.49 -5.38
C VAL A 25 -3.96 6.57 -6.03
N ALA A 26 -4.36 5.35 -6.39
CA ALA A 26 -3.45 4.44 -7.07
C ALA A 26 -2.97 5.03 -8.40
N HIS A 27 -3.86 5.71 -9.11
CA HIS A 27 -3.48 6.37 -10.35
C HIS A 27 -2.45 7.47 -10.10
N LEU A 28 -2.67 8.27 -9.06
CA LEU A 28 -1.70 9.31 -8.73
C LEU A 28 -0.35 8.73 -8.37
N VAL A 29 -0.33 7.61 -7.66
CA VAL A 29 0.93 6.96 -7.33
C VAL A 29 1.66 6.56 -8.62
N ARG A 30 0.93 6.01 -9.59
CA ARG A 30 1.57 5.61 -10.85
C ARG A 30 2.07 6.81 -11.64
N VAL A 31 1.40 7.94 -11.53
CA VAL A 31 1.82 9.15 -12.21
C VAL A 31 3.08 9.73 -11.57
N PHE A 32 3.11 9.81 -10.24
CA PHE A 32 4.23 10.43 -9.56
C PHE A 32 5.40 9.48 -9.35
N LEU A 33 5.14 8.17 -9.33
CA LEU A 33 6.17 7.16 -9.16
C LEU A 33 6.03 6.12 -10.27
N PRO A 34 6.38 6.49 -11.50
CA PRO A 34 6.11 5.61 -12.65
C PRO A 34 6.84 4.27 -12.59
N ASP A 35 7.93 4.21 -11.82
CA ASP A 35 8.68 2.96 -11.70
C ASP A 35 8.18 2.12 -10.54
N SER A 36 7.12 2.52 -9.87
CA SER A 36 6.61 1.76 -8.75
C SER A 36 5.69 0.64 -9.22
N ASP A 37 5.62 -0.40 -8.40
CA ASP A 37 4.67 -1.49 -8.58
C ASP A 37 3.52 -1.21 -7.62
N CYS A 38 2.43 -0.68 -8.14
CA CYS A 38 1.32 -0.21 -7.33
C CYS A 38 0.12 -1.13 -7.50
N GLU A 39 -0.41 -1.62 -6.39
CA GLU A 39 -1.61 -2.46 -6.40
C GLU A 39 -2.65 -1.88 -5.47
N SER A 40 -3.91 -2.13 -5.82
CA SER A 40 -5.04 -1.66 -5.02
C SER A 40 -5.71 -2.85 -4.36
N THR A 41 -6.11 -2.68 -3.11
CA THR A 41 -6.90 -3.67 -2.41
C THR A 41 -8.11 -3.01 -1.77
N TYR A 42 -9.19 -3.76 -1.67
CA TYR A 42 -10.45 -3.21 -1.18
C TYR A 42 -11.01 -4.02 -0.02
N ARG A 43 -10.42 -5.16 0.27
CA ARG A 43 -10.85 -6.04 1.35
C ARG A 43 -9.66 -6.42 2.19
N LEU A 44 -9.90 -6.62 3.47
CA LEU A 44 -8.83 -6.93 4.39
C LEU A 44 -8.07 -8.22 4.06
N PRO A 45 -8.75 -9.32 3.69
CA PRO A 45 -7.99 -10.53 3.34
C PRO A 45 -7.03 -10.31 2.18
N ALA A 46 -7.46 -9.55 1.17
CA ALA A 46 -6.59 -9.26 0.03
C ALA A 46 -5.41 -8.41 0.47
N LEU A 47 -5.65 -7.44 1.35
CA LEU A 47 -4.58 -6.60 1.86
C LEU A 47 -3.55 -7.42 2.61
N LEU A 48 -4.01 -8.30 3.50
CA LEU A 48 -3.08 -9.12 4.28
C LEU A 48 -2.27 -10.04 3.39
N GLN A 49 -2.89 -10.59 2.36
CA GLN A 49 -2.17 -11.44 1.42
C GLN A 49 -1.08 -10.67 0.70
N GLN A 50 -1.38 -9.47 0.24
CA GLN A 50 -0.38 -8.65 -0.46
C GLN A 50 0.75 -8.25 0.48
N LEU A 51 0.43 -7.91 1.72
CA LEU A 51 1.46 -7.52 2.67
C LEU A 51 2.40 -8.68 2.99
N ARG A 52 1.87 -9.88 3.03
CA ARG A 52 2.72 -11.05 3.26
C ARG A 52 3.64 -11.32 2.07
N ARG A 53 3.14 -11.06 0.87
CA ARG A 53 3.94 -11.27 -0.33
C ARG A 53 4.95 -10.16 -0.56
N LYS A 54 4.66 -8.96 -0.05
CA LYS A 54 5.50 -7.78 -0.27
C LYS A 54 5.76 -7.11 1.06
N PRO A 55 6.59 -7.71 1.92
CA PRO A 55 6.76 -7.22 3.28
C PRO A 55 7.39 -5.84 3.37
N GLU A 56 8.04 -5.39 2.30
CA GLU A 56 8.65 -4.07 2.31
C GLU A 56 7.85 -3.03 1.55
N ALA A 57 6.63 -3.37 1.15
CA ALA A 57 5.81 -2.42 0.41
C ALA A 57 5.35 -1.27 1.30
N ILE A 58 5.19 -0.12 0.69
CA ILE A 58 4.60 1.04 1.36
C ILE A 58 3.09 0.90 1.29
N LEU A 59 2.44 1.03 2.42
CA LEU A 59 0.99 0.89 2.50
C LEU A 59 0.36 2.27 2.63
N ILE A 60 -0.53 2.60 1.70
CA ILE A 60 -1.29 3.85 1.74
C ILE A 60 -2.74 3.49 2.04
N LEU A 61 -3.28 4.07 3.10
CA LEU A 61 -4.64 3.77 3.54
C LEU A 61 -5.57 4.90 3.14
N CYS A 62 -6.62 4.56 2.39
CA CYS A 62 -7.64 5.50 1.94
C CYS A 62 -8.95 5.16 2.63
N LEU A 63 -8.99 5.35 3.94
CA LEU A 63 -10.12 4.96 4.76
C LEU A 63 -10.61 6.15 5.57
N ARG A 64 -11.83 6.04 6.10
CA ARG A 64 -12.33 7.06 7.00
C ARG A 64 -11.54 7.01 8.30
N PRO A 65 -11.46 8.13 9.02
CA PRO A 65 -10.57 8.18 10.20
C PRO A 65 -10.81 7.07 11.23
N ARG A 66 -12.07 6.72 11.45
CA ARG A 66 -12.39 5.67 12.41
C ARG A 66 -11.82 4.34 11.96
N GLU A 67 -11.91 4.07 10.68
CA GLU A 67 -11.42 2.82 10.13
C GLU A 67 -9.90 2.78 10.06
N HIS A 68 -9.27 3.93 9.90
CA HIS A 68 -7.82 4.01 9.96
C HIS A 68 -7.30 3.50 11.29
N LEU A 69 -7.89 3.98 12.38
CA LEU A 69 -7.43 3.57 13.70
C LEU A 69 -7.60 2.08 13.91
N PHE A 70 -8.75 1.56 13.53
CA PHE A 70 -9.03 0.14 13.72
C PHE A 70 -8.08 -0.72 12.91
N LEU A 71 -7.92 -0.39 11.64
CA LEU A 71 -7.05 -1.16 10.77
C LEU A 71 -5.59 -1.02 11.17
N PHE A 72 -5.18 0.19 11.50
CA PHE A 72 -3.81 0.43 11.94
C PHE A 72 -3.46 -0.40 13.15
N TYR A 73 -4.38 -0.44 14.11
CA TYR A 73 -4.17 -1.23 15.32
C TYR A 73 -4.05 -2.71 14.97
N ALA A 74 -4.94 -3.22 14.11
CA ALA A 74 -4.92 -4.61 13.71
C ALA A 74 -3.62 -4.95 12.98
N LEU A 75 -3.16 -4.08 12.10
CA LEU A 75 -1.94 -4.33 11.36
C LEU A 75 -0.71 -4.35 12.27
N ARG A 76 -0.70 -3.51 13.29
CA ARG A 76 0.42 -3.51 14.21
C ARG A 76 0.48 -4.79 15.02
N GLN A 77 -0.66 -5.43 15.25
CA GLN A 77 -0.67 -6.72 15.92
C GLN A 77 -0.13 -7.83 15.04
N VAL A 78 -0.42 -7.77 13.74
CA VAL A 78 -0.07 -8.83 12.81
C VAL A 78 1.28 -8.58 12.14
N LEU A 79 1.55 -7.31 11.81
CA LEU A 79 2.75 -6.93 11.07
C LEU A 79 3.40 -5.72 11.75
N PRO A 80 3.99 -5.92 12.92
CA PRO A 80 4.44 -4.78 13.73
C PRO A 80 5.55 -3.95 13.08
N GLU A 81 6.30 -4.52 12.16
CA GLU A 81 7.41 -3.80 11.55
C GLU A 81 7.11 -3.29 10.16
N HIS A 82 5.87 -3.43 9.70
CA HIS A 82 5.53 -2.98 8.36
C HIS A 82 5.31 -1.47 8.34
N PRO A 83 5.91 -0.73 7.39
CA PRO A 83 5.67 0.71 7.30
C PRO A 83 4.24 0.98 6.83
N VAL A 84 3.55 1.87 7.54
CA VAL A 84 2.18 2.24 7.21
C VAL A 84 2.11 3.75 7.06
N MET A 85 1.51 4.17 5.95
CA MET A 85 1.33 5.58 5.65
C MET A 85 -0.17 5.87 5.52
N VAL A 86 -0.66 6.84 6.24
CA VAL A 86 -2.08 7.22 6.21
C VAL A 86 -2.25 8.63 5.72
#